data_e5210ccf420c0cb1d7a3799d5758444d
#
_entry.id   e5210ccf420c0cb1d7a3799d5758444d
#
_cell.length_a   1.000
_cell.length_b   1.000
_cell.length_c   1.000
_cell.angle_alpha   90.00
_cell.angle_beta   90.00
_cell.angle_gamma   90.00
#
_symmetry.space_group_name_H-M   'P 1'
#
loop_
_entity.id
_entity.type
_entity.pdbx_description
1 polymer ?
#
loop_
_entity_poly.entity_id
_entity_poly.type
_entity_poly.pdbx_seq_one_letter_code
_entity_poly.pdbx_strand_id
1 'polypeptide(L)'
;MYKRQEDDYDSEFRFDTRPLPSLQGMAGADGPVVYLSTCSRSLAPGIRIAYMVLPEHLLPAWHAKYRLYSGTVSRFEQQTLARFITGGYFTRHLARERVAYKARRDALTAALNAAFAPGELTLTGLHTGLHLLAHLRNAPPDAALHAAARAQGVRLSLLSDYDLTGSGSTAPAPLCWVTARWRMTPAHRWAKR
;
A
#
# COMPACT_ATOMS: atom_id res chain seq x y z
N MET A 1 20.22 20.54 -8.20
CA MET A 1 20.30 19.20 -7.61
C MET A 1 18.86 18.66 -7.51
N TYR A 2 18.53 17.62 -8.27
CA TYR A 2 17.18 17.02 -8.23
C TYR A 2 17.06 16.16 -6.98
N LYS A 3 16.22 16.55 -6.06
CA LYS A 3 15.81 15.76 -4.89
C LYS A 3 14.67 14.84 -5.33
N ARG A 4 14.82 13.53 -5.11
CA ARG A 4 13.75 12.55 -5.28
C ARG A 4 13.27 12.09 -3.92
N GLN A 5 11.96 11.88 -3.80
CA GLN A 5 11.35 11.20 -2.66
C GLN A 5 10.82 9.86 -3.15
N GLU A 6 11.19 8.81 -2.45
CA GLU A 6 10.63 7.48 -2.63
C GLU A 6 9.69 7.21 -1.46
N ASP A 7 8.40 7.14 -1.75
CA ASP A 7 7.38 6.79 -0.77
C ASP A 7 7.05 5.31 -0.94
N ASP A 8 7.58 4.50 -0.04
CA ASP A 8 7.45 3.05 -0.04
C ASP A 8 6.65 2.60 1.17
N TYR A 9 5.40 2.25 0.96
CA TYR A 9 4.48 1.92 2.05
C TYR A 9 4.01 0.46 2.07
N ASP A 10 4.25 -0.33 1.00
CA ASP A 10 3.79 -1.72 0.91
C ASP A 10 4.69 -2.68 0.09
N SER A 11 5.93 -2.30 -0.18
CA SER A 11 6.90 -3.12 -0.92
C SER A 11 7.25 -4.45 -0.25
N GLU A 12 7.00 -4.58 1.05
CA GLU A 12 7.14 -5.84 1.75
C GLU A 12 6.17 -6.92 1.23
N PHE A 13 5.04 -6.50 0.63
CA PHE A 13 4.02 -7.42 0.09
C PHE A 13 4.31 -7.74 -1.38
N ARG A 14 5.17 -8.71 -1.59
CA ARG A 14 5.51 -9.31 -2.89
C ARG A 14 5.04 -10.74 -2.90
N PHE A 15 4.40 -11.15 -3.97
CA PHE A 15 3.79 -12.48 -4.02
C PHE A 15 4.54 -13.42 -4.99
N ASP A 16 4.80 -12.95 -6.21
CA ASP A 16 5.31 -13.80 -7.29
C ASP A 16 6.57 -13.20 -7.96
N THR A 17 7.15 -12.14 -7.36
CA THR A 17 8.32 -11.43 -7.90
C THR A 17 9.49 -11.43 -6.93
N ARG A 18 10.71 -11.28 -7.47
CA ARG A 18 11.91 -11.03 -6.66
C ARG A 18 11.85 -9.63 -6.04
N PRO A 19 12.53 -9.40 -4.89
CA PRO A 19 12.70 -8.07 -4.34
C PRO A 19 13.31 -7.13 -5.38
N LEU A 20 12.69 -5.99 -5.59
CA LEU A 20 13.33 -4.88 -6.28
C LEU A 20 14.07 -4.03 -5.23
N PRO A 21 15.30 -3.62 -5.50
CA PRO A 21 15.98 -2.67 -4.61
C PRO A 21 15.24 -1.34 -4.64
N SER A 22 15.24 -0.64 -3.50
CA SER A 22 14.71 0.73 -3.44
C SER A 22 15.56 1.68 -4.29
N LEU A 23 14.99 2.77 -4.77
CA LEU A 23 15.73 3.81 -5.47
C LEU A 23 16.85 4.38 -4.58
N GLN A 24 16.57 4.52 -3.27
CA GLN A 24 17.56 4.93 -2.28
C GLN A 24 18.71 3.93 -2.19
N GLY A 25 18.41 2.63 -2.11
CA GLY A 25 19.43 1.57 -2.09
C GLY A 25 20.26 1.51 -3.37
N MET A 26 19.65 1.79 -4.52
CA MET A 26 20.36 1.87 -5.82
C MET A 26 21.23 3.13 -5.93
N ALA A 27 20.79 4.25 -5.37
CA ALA A 27 21.49 5.53 -5.41
C ALA A 27 22.67 5.59 -4.42
N GLY A 28 22.70 4.72 -3.41
CA GLY A 28 23.69 4.72 -2.35
C GLY A 28 23.50 5.81 -1.29
N ALA A 29 24.38 5.84 -0.30
CA ALA A 29 24.27 6.70 0.88
C ALA A 29 24.24 8.20 0.55
N ASP A 30 25.01 8.62 -0.46
CA ASP A 30 25.11 10.01 -0.92
C ASP A 30 24.21 10.36 -2.10
N GLY A 31 23.38 9.41 -2.53
CA GLY A 31 22.47 9.63 -3.65
C GLY A 31 21.40 10.70 -3.38
N PRO A 32 20.67 11.18 -4.40
CA PRO A 32 19.71 12.27 -4.26
C PRO A 32 18.33 11.81 -3.75
N VAL A 33 18.22 10.59 -3.22
CA VAL A 33 16.93 9.98 -2.88
C VAL A 33 16.69 10.00 -1.37
N VAL A 34 15.60 10.60 -0.94
CA VAL A 34 15.07 10.50 0.42
C VAL A 34 14.03 9.37 0.44
N TYR A 35 14.28 8.33 1.21
CA TYR A 35 13.36 7.21 1.36
C TYR A 35 12.41 7.44 2.53
N LEU A 36 11.13 7.20 2.30
CA LEU A 36 10.05 7.32 3.28
C LEU A 36 9.31 5.98 3.35
N SER A 37 9.02 5.52 4.55
CA SER A 37 8.20 4.33 4.73
C SER A 37 7.42 4.36 6.05
N THR A 38 6.49 3.43 6.20
CA THR A 38 5.60 3.35 7.36
C THR A 38 5.37 1.91 7.81
N CYS A 39 5.31 1.71 9.11
CA CYS A 39 4.92 0.43 9.69
C CYS A 39 3.40 0.19 9.70
N SER A 40 2.59 1.14 9.22
CA SER A 40 1.12 1.07 9.28
C SER A 40 0.53 -0.04 8.41
N ARG A 41 1.19 -0.40 7.33
CA ARG A 41 0.77 -1.49 6.42
C ARG A 41 1.40 -2.82 6.78
N SER A 42 2.69 -2.80 7.10
CA SER A 42 3.47 -4.00 7.39
C SER A 42 3.22 -4.58 8.79
N LEU A 43 2.72 -3.76 9.75
CA LEU A 43 2.35 -4.20 11.09
C LEU A 43 0.87 -3.94 11.40
N ALA A 44 0.56 -2.71 11.75
CA ALA A 44 -0.81 -2.32 12.08
C ALA A 44 -1.02 -0.82 11.88
N PRO A 45 -2.20 -0.39 11.37
CA PRO A 45 -2.49 1.03 11.19
C PRO A 45 -2.44 1.85 12.49
N GLY A 46 -2.68 1.21 13.63
CA GLY A 46 -2.68 1.85 14.95
C GLY A 46 -1.29 2.17 15.49
N ILE A 47 -0.22 1.57 14.97
CA ILE A 47 1.14 1.79 15.47
C ILE A 47 1.66 3.21 15.19
N ARG A 48 1.19 3.85 14.14
CA ARG A 48 1.50 5.24 13.78
C ARG A 48 2.99 5.57 13.69
N ILE A 49 3.83 4.61 13.32
CA ILE A 49 5.26 4.80 13.13
C ILE A 49 5.56 4.89 11.64
N ALA A 50 6.22 5.97 11.25
CA ALA A 50 6.84 6.16 9.95
C ALA A 50 8.33 6.48 10.16
N TYR A 51 9.14 6.21 9.15
CA TYR A 51 10.56 6.51 9.20
C TYR A 51 11.04 7.06 7.86
N MET A 52 12.16 7.77 7.94
CA MET A 52 12.80 8.40 6.80
C MET A 52 14.30 8.06 6.81
N VAL A 53 14.83 7.69 5.66
CA VAL A 53 16.27 7.53 5.44
C VAL A 53 16.76 8.71 4.63
N LEU A 54 17.60 9.52 5.24
CA LEU A 54 18.19 10.69 4.60
C LEU A 54 19.54 10.36 3.97
N PRO A 55 19.85 10.90 2.79
CA PRO A 55 21.20 10.93 2.27
C PRO A 55 22.17 11.62 3.24
N GLU A 56 23.42 11.16 3.29
CA GLU A 56 24.43 11.67 4.24
C GLU A 56 24.64 13.19 4.12
N HIS A 57 24.67 13.72 2.92
CA HIS A 57 24.83 15.16 2.69
C HIS A 57 23.70 16.03 3.24
N LEU A 58 22.53 15.47 3.57
CA LEU A 58 21.41 16.19 4.18
C LEU A 58 21.44 16.15 5.71
N LEU A 59 22.22 15.25 6.33
CA LEU A 59 22.27 15.09 7.78
C LEU A 59 22.73 16.35 8.52
N PRO A 60 23.76 17.10 8.08
CA PRO A 60 24.16 18.34 8.76
C PRO A 60 23.04 19.38 8.80
N ALA A 61 22.34 19.57 7.68
CA ALA A 61 21.23 20.52 7.61
C ALA A 61 20.03 20.06 8.46
N TRP A 62 19.78 18.75 8.49
CA TRP A 62 18.74 18.16 9.34
C TRP A 62 19.08 18.40 10.82
N HIS A 63 20.27 18.07 11.26
CA HIS A 63 20.68 18.26 12.66
C HIS A 63 20.65 19.73 13.06
N ALA A 64 21.09 20.66 12.19
CA ALA A 64 21.04 22.08 12.48
C ALA A 64 19.62 22.60 12.74
N LYS A 65 18.63 22.09 11.97
CA LYS A 65 17.23 22.56 12.07
C LYS A 65 16.41 21.83 13.12
N TYR A 66 16.61 20.52 13.26
CA TYR A 66 15.67 19.66 14.00
C TYR A 66 16.25 19.06 15.30
N ARG A 67 17.48 19.40 15.67
CA ARG A 67 18.12 18.90 16.89
C ARG A 67 17.32 19.12 18.17
N LEU A 68 16.56 20.22 18.23
CA LEU A 68 15.76 20.57 19.41
C LEU A 68 14.32 20.05 19.36
N TYR A 69 13.94 19.40 18.26
CA TYR A 69 12.58 18.82 18.16
C TYR A 69 12.55 17.44 18.80
N SER A 70 11.56 17.19 19.61
CA SER A 70 11.27 15.86 20.14
C SER A 70 10.67 14.98 19.06
N GLY A 71 11.06 13.71 19.02
CA GLY A 71 10.39 12.72 18.17
C GLY A 71 8.92 12.55 18.59
N THR A 72 8.03 12.45 17.62
CA THR A 72 6.58 12.24 17.87
C THR A 72 6.23 10.82 18.28
N VAL A 73 7.13 9.85 18.02
CA VAL A 73 6.97 8.45 18.43
C VAL A 73 7.58 8.25 19.82
N SER A 74 6.82 7.66 20.73
CA SER A 74 7.31 7.42 22.08
C SER A 74 8.54 6.48 22.09
N ARG A 75 9.46 6.69 23.02
CA ARG A 75 10.65 5.80 23.16
C ARG A 75 10.25 4.36 23.48
N PHE A 76 9.13 4.16 24.17
CA PHE A 76 8.62 2.84 24.46
C PHE A 76 8.22 2.09 23.18
N GLU A 77 7.50 2.75 22.28
CA GLU A 77 7.09 2.18 20.98
C GLU A 77 8.30 1.90 20.09
N GLN A 78 9.26 2.85 20.03
CA GLN A 78 10.51 2.66 19.29
C GLN A 78 11.29 1.44 19.80
N GLN A 79 11.47 1.30 21.12
CA GLN A 79 12.16 0.18 21.75
C GLN A 79 11.43 -1.14 21.51
N THR A 80 10.11 -1.14 21.60
CA THR A 80 9.28 -2.32 21.36
C THR A 80 9.42 -2.78 19.92
N LEU A 81 9.33 -1.85 18.95
CA LEU A 81 9.52 -2.14 17.54
C LEU A 81 10.94 -2.66 17.25
N ALA A 82 11.96 -2.03 17.84
CA ALA A 82 13.34 -2.49 17.67
C ALA A 82 13.51 -3.93 18.15
N ARG A 83 13.00 -4.28 19.35
CA ARG A 83 13.03 -5.66 19.86
C ARG A 83 12.22 -6.63 19.00
N PHE A 84 11.10 -6.18 18.45
CA PHE A 84 10.27 -6.99 17.55
C PHE A 84 11.01 -7.33 16.24
N ILE A 85 11.75 -6.37 15.71
CA ILE A 85 12.59 -6.55 14.50
C ILE A 85 13.80 -7.44 14.83
N THR A 86 14.60 -7.10 15.83
CA THR A 86 15.84 -7.81 16.18
C THR A 86 15.59 -9.23 16.66
N GLY A 87 14.44 -9.49 17.29
CA GLY A 87 14.01 -10.83 17.69
C GLY A 87 13.48 -11.69 16.54
N GLY A 88 13.47 -11.19 15.29
CA GLY A 88 13.00 -11.91 14.11
C GLY A 88 11.47 -12.08 14.05
N TYR A 89 10.74 -11.44 14.96
CA TYR A 89 9.26 -11.52 14.98
C TYR A 89 8.65 -10.80 13.78
N PHE A 90 9.24 -9.67 13.36
CA PHE A 90 8.79 -8.91 12.19
C PHE A 90 8.89 -9.75 10.91
N THR A 91 10.01 -10.42 10.68
CA THR A 91 10.19 -11.29 9.50
C THR A 91 9.17 -12.43 9.47
N ARG A 92 8.93 -13.08 10.63
CA ARG A 92 7.92 -14.14 10.73
C ARG A 92 6.50 -13.62 10.53
N HIS A 93 6.21 -12.42 11.03
CA HIS A 93 4.93 -11.76 10.81
C HIS A 93 4.70 -11.49 9.33
N LEU A 94 5.65 -10.84 8.65
CA LEU A 94 5.57 -10.56 7.21
C LEU A 94 5.41 -11.84 6.37
N ALA A 95 6.11 -12.91 6.71
CA ALA A 95 5.97 -14.18 6.01
C ALA A 95 4.53 -14.72 6.06
N ARG A 96 3.90 -14.68 7.23
CA ARG A 96 2.50 -15.10 7.42
C ARG A 96 1.52 -14.18 6.68
N GLU A 97 1.73 -12.86 6.79
CA GLU A 97 0.87 -11.88 6.11
C GLU A 97 0.94 -12.02 4.59
N ARG A 98 2.13 -12.26 4.02
CA ARG A 98 2.29 -12.52 2.57
C ARG A 98 1.46 -13.71 2.11
N VAL A 99 1.49 -14.82 2.85
CA VAL A 99 0.68 -16.01 2.52
C VAL A 99 -0.81 -15.68 2.57
N ALA A 100 -1.24 -15.00 3.63
CA ALA A 100 -2.66 -14.64 3.81
C ALA A 100 -3.14 -13.64 2.73
N TYR A 101 -2.35 -12.63 2.41
CA TYR A 101 -2.71 -11.65 1.37
C TYR A 101 -2.66 -12.24 -0.03
N LYS A 102 -1.69 -13.13 -0.31
CA LYS A 102 -1.66 -13.88 -1.58
C LYS A 102 -2.94 -14.68 -1.77
N ALA A 103 -3.35 -15.46 -0.77
CA ALA A 103 -4.57 -16.25 -0.86
C ALA A 103 -5.82 -15.38 -1.09
N ARG A 104 -5.91 -14.21 -0.42
CA ARG A 104 -7.02 -13.26 -0.61
C ARG A 104 -7.00 -12.66 -2.02
N ARG A 105 -5.83 -12.25 -2.53
CA ARG A 105 -5.68 -11.75 -3.90
C ARG A 105 -6.12 -12.81 -4.90
N ASP A 106 -5.65 -14.04 -4.75
CA ASP A 106 -5.95 -15.13 -5.68
C ASP A 106 -7.46 -15.45 -5.69
N ALA A 107 -8.10 -15.47 -4.52
CA ALA A 107 -9.55 -15.64 -4.41
C ALA A 107 -10.32 -14.49 -5.07
N LEU A 108 -9.90 -13.23 -4.83
CA LEU A 108 -10.53 -12.05 -5.44
C LEU A 108 -10.38 -12.07 -6.97
N THR A 109 -9.18 -12.33 -7.47
CA THR A 109 -8.92 -12.35 -8.91
C THR A 109 -9.67 -13.48 -9.61
N ALA A 110 -9.77 -14.65 -8.99
CA ALA A 110 -10.57 -15.75 -9.51
C ALA A 110 -12.06 -15.41 -9.57
N ALA A 111 -12.61 -14.80 -8.50
CA ALA A 111 -14.00 -14.38 -8.46
C ALA A 111 -14.31 -13.29 -9.51
N LEU A 112 -13.44 -12.31 -9.66
CA LEU A 112 -13.59 -11.26 -10.67
C LEU A 112 -13.53 -11.84 -12.09
N ASN A 113 -12.54 -12.67 -12.39
CA ASN A 113 -12.44 -13.30 -13.71
C ASN A 113 -13.62 -14.23 -14.04
N ALA A 114 -14.24 -14.84 -13.03
CA ALA A 114 -15.43 -15.65 -13.23
C ALA A 114 -16.72 -14.83 -13.45
N ALA A 115 -16.74 -13.59 -12.97
CA ALA A 115 -17.93 -12.72 -13.04
C ALA A 115 -18.02 -11.93 -14.37
N PHE A 116 -16.94 -11.80 -15.12
CA PHE A 116 -16.87 -11.00 -16.37
C PHE A 116 -16.55 -11.90 -17.56
N ALA A 117 -17.07 -11.55 -18.72
CA ALA A 117 -16.74 -12.24 -19.96
C ALA A 117 -15.27 -11.96 -20.37
N PRO A 118 -14.65 -12.84 -21.16
CA PRO A 118 -13.28 -12.64 -21.64
C PRO A 118 -13.10 -11.29 -22.33
N GLY A 119 -12.13 -10.51 -21.86
CA GLY A 119 -11.80 -9.19 -22.40
C GLY A 119 -12.66 -8.02 -21.90
N GLU A 120 -13.64 -8.25 -21.04
CA GLU A 120 -14.40 -7.17 -20.38
C GLU A 120 -13.64 -6.59 -19.18
N LEU A 121 -12.87 -7.42 -18.49
CA LEU A 121 -12.08 -7.05 -17.33
C LEU A 121 -10.61 -7.37 -17.57
N THR A 122 -9.74 -6.43 -17.26
CA THR A 122 -8.28 -6.65 -17.19
C THR A 122 -7.78 -6.25 -15.82
N LEU A 123 -7.03 -7.13 -15.15
CA LEU A 123 -6.45 -6.87 -13.84
C LEU A 123 -4.95 -6.62 -13.96
N THR A 124 -4.47 -5.55 -13.32
CA THR A 124 -3.04 -5.20 -13.26
C THR A 124 -2.59 -4.94 -11.84
N GLY A 125 -1.28 -4.93 -11.57
CA GLY A 125 -0.73 -4.73 -10.23
C GLY A 125 -0.83 -5.95 -9.32
N LEU A 126 -0.93 -7.16 -9.88
CA LEU A 126 -1.18 -8.39 -9.10
C LEU A 126 0.02 -8.93 -8.34
N HIS A 127 1.23 -8.53 -8.70
CA HIS A 127 2.44 -9.18 -8.20
C HIS A 127 3.02 -8.55 -6.93
N THR A 128 2.69 -7.29 -6.68
CA THR A 128 3.23 -6.51 -5.55
C THR A 128 2.18 -5.58 -4.97
N GLY A 129 2.37 -5.22 -3.70
CA GLY A 129 1.50 -4.30 -2.99
C GLY A 129 0.19 -4.94 -2.50
N LEU A 130 -0.60 -4.12 -1.84
CA LEU A 130 -1.89 -4.51 -1.23
C LEU A 130 -3.10 -4.03 -2.04
N HIS A 131 -2.89 -3.63 -3.28
CA HIS A 131 -3.93 -3.14 -4.17
C HIS A 131 -3.72 -3.68 -5.58
N LEU A 132 -4.77 -3.71 -6.35
CA LEU A 132 -4.76 -4.02 -7.78
C LEU A 132 -5.62 -3.01 -8.53
N LEU A 133 -5.40 -2.89 -9.82
CA LEU A 133 -6.22 -2.11 -10.71
C LEU A 133 -7.09 -3.04 -11.55
N ALA A 134 -8.38 -2.75 -11.61
CA ALA A 134 -9.35 -3.44 -12.44
C ALA A 134 -9.80 -2.49 -13.55
N HIS A 135 -9.52 -2.86 -14.80
CA HIS A 135 -9.85 -2.10 -15.99
C HIS A 135 -11.09 -2.72 -16.64
N LEU A 136 -12.18 -2.00 -16.66
CA LEU A 136 -13.41 -2.39 -17.35
C LEU A 136 -13.45 -1.79 -18.75
N ARG A 137 -13.65 -2.61 -19.77
CA ARG A 137 -13.65 -2.16 -21.17
C ARG A 137 -14.74 -1.12 -21.47
N ASN A 138 -15.93 -1.31 -20.95
CA ASN A 138 -17.11 -0.47 -21.20
C ASN A 138 -17.70 0.00 -19.86
N ALA A 139 -16.87 0.59 -19.01
CA ALA A 139 -17.33 1.08 -17.72
C ALA A 139 -18.32 2.25 -17.92
N PRO A 140 -19.38 2.28 -17.10
CA PRO A 140 -20.24 3.46 -17.05
C PRO A 140 -19.46 4.67 -16.49
N PRO A 141 -19.99 5.89 -16.63
CA PRO A 141 -19.38 7.06 -15.98
C PRO A 141 -19.16 6.85 -14.48
N ASP A 142 -18.10 7.43 -13.95
CA ASP A 142 -17.63 7.22 -12.56
C ASP A 142 -18.73 7.39 -11.51
N ALA A 143 -19.56 8.42 -11.64
CA ALA A 143 -20.68 8.64 -10.71
C ALA A 143 -21.69 7.50 -10.72
N ALA A 144 -22.00 6.93 -11.90
CA ALA A 144 -22.89 5.80 -12.03
C ALA A 144 -22.27 4.52 -11.46
N LEU A 145 -20.97 4.30 -11.68
CA LEU A 145 -20.24 3.16 -11.15
C LEU A 145 -20.18 3.22 -9.62
N HIS A 146 -19.89 4.38 -9.03
CA HIS A 146 -19.94 4.59 -7.58
C HIS A 146 -21.33 4.32 -6.99
N ALA A 147 -22.38 4.82 -7.66
CA ALA A 147 -23.76 4.62 -7.21
C ALA A 147 -24.15 3.13 -7.25
N ALA A 148 -23.84 2.44 -8.36
CA ALA A 148 -24.12 1.02 -8.52
C ALA A 148 -23.39 0.16 -7.48
N ALA A 149 -22.11 0.42 -7.25
CA ALA A 149 -21.33 -0.28 -6.25
C ALA A 149 -21.88 -0.07 -4.82
N ARG A 150 -22.20 1.18 -4.48
CA ARG A 150 -22.79 1.51 -3.17
C ARG A 150 -24.14 0.84 -2.96
N ALA A 151 -24.97 0.76 -3.97
CA ALA A 151 -26.28 0.06 -3.91
C ALA A 151 -26.10 -1.43 -3.58
N GLN A 152 -24.96 -2.02 -3.93
CA GLN A 152 -24.60 -3.40 -3.59
C GLN A 152 -23.74 -3.51 -2.31
N GLY A 153 -23.60 -2.43 -1.54
CA GLY A 153 -22.78 -2.41 -0.31
C GLY A 153 -21.26 -2.45 -0.56
N VAL A 154 -20.82 -2.21 -1.79
CA VAL A 154 -19.41 -2.22 -2.18
C VAL A 154 -18.87 -0.79 -2.24
N ARG A 155 -17.71 -0.56 -1.62
CA ARG A 155 -16.98 0.69 -1.77
C ARG A 155 -15.87 0.50 -2.79
N LEU A 156 -15.94 1.25 -3.87
CA LEU A 156 -14.88 1.36 -4.87
C LEU A 156 -14.11 2.66 -4.68
N SER A 157 -12.84 2.66 -5.08
CA SER A 157 -12.06 3.89 -5.30
C SER A 157 -11.67 3.89 -6.78
N LEU A 158 -12.02 4.93 -7.48
CA LEU A 158 -11.69 5.09 -8.89
C LEU A 158 -10.38 5.85 -9.04
N LEU A 159 -9.69 5.67 -10.14
CA LEU A 159 -8.42 6.38 -10.38
C LEU A 159 -8.65 7.90 -10.48
N SER A 160 -9.79 8.31 -11.00
CA SER A 160 -10.23 9.71 -11.04
C SER A 160 -10.37 10.35 -9.65
N ASP A 161 -10.67 9.57 -8.60
CA ASP A 161 -10.70 10.09 -7.21
C ASP A 161 -9.34 10.63 -6.75
N TYR A 162 -8.27 10.25 -7.45
CA TYR A 162 -6.88 10.66 -7.16
C TYR A 162 -6.32 11.68 -8.17
N ASP A 163 -7.11 12.08 -9.16
CA ASP A 163 -6.71 13.11 -10.13
C ASP A 163 -6.85 14.50 -9.51
N LEU A 164 -5.72 15.06 -9.07
CA LEU A 164 -5.65 16.41 -8.50
C LEU A 164 -5.68 17.51 -9.56
N THR A 165 -5.53 17.16 -10.84
CA THR A 165 -5.45 18.16 -11.92
C THR A 165 -6.81 18.57 -12.43
N GLY A 166 -7.87 17.81 -12.09
CA GLY A 166 -9.22 18.03 -12.61
C GLY A 166 -9.34 17.88 -14.13
N SER A 167 -8.29 17.35 -14.77
CA SER A 167 -8.22 17.22 -16.23
C SER A 167 -9.17 16.16 -16.78
N GLY A 168 -9.96 15.53 -15.93
CA GLY A 168 -10.91 14.47 -16.23
C GLY A 168 -10.35 13.56 -17.30
N SER A 169 -9.63 12.50 -16.93
CA SER A 169 -9.01 11.63 -17.92
C SER A 169 -10.02 11.25 -18.99
N THR A 170 -9.85 11.79 -20.21
CA THR A 170 -10.57 11.35 -21.41
C THR A 170 -10.05 10.00 -21.92
N ALA A 171 -9.21 9.33 -21.15
CA ALA A 171 -8.74 7.99 -21.47
C ALA A 171 -9.91 7.00 -21.45
N PRO A 172 -10.05 6.17 -22.49
CA PRO A 172 -11.12 5.20 -22.60
C PRO A 172 -10.89 4.07 -21.60
N ALA A 173 -11.48 4.15 -20.47
CA ALA A 173 -11.76 3.17 -19.43
C ALA A 173 -11.43 3.72 -18.04
N PRO A 174 -12.42 3.86 -17.16
CA PRO A 174 -12.17 4.16 -15.79
C PRO A 174 -11.39 3.01 -15.17
N LEU A 175 -10.23 3.35 -14.63
CA LEU A 175 -9.41 2.46 -13.83
C LEU A 175 -10.03 2.40 -12.42
N CYS A 176 -10.58 1.26 -12.06
CA CYS A 176 -11.03 1.02 -10.70
C CYS A 176 -9.87 0.57 -9.83
N TRP A 177 -9.60 1.29 -8.76
CA TRP A 177 -8.70 0.85 -7.71
C TRP A 177 -9.46 0.00 -6.71
N VAL A 178 -9.08 -1.26 -6.58
CA VAL A 178 -9.60 -2.14 -5.54
C VAL A 178 -8.51 -2.33 -4.49
N THR A 179 -8.60 -1.63 -3.37
CA THR A 179 -7.76 -1.98 -2.22
C THR A 179 -8.29 -3.26 -1.60
N ALA A 180 -7.48 -4.29 -1.53
CA ALA A 180 -7.81 -5.55 -0.85
C ALA A 180 -7.87 -5.37 0.68
N ARG A 181 -8.63 -4.39 1.16
CA ARG A 181 -8.97 -4.22 2.57
C ARG A 181 -10.15 -5.12 2.92
N TRP A 182 -10.01 -6.41 2.67
CA TRP A 182 -10.98 -7.38 3.18
C TRP A 182 -10.73 -7.59 4.67
N ARG A 183 -11.43 -6.82 5.51
CA ARG A 183 -11.80 -7.36 6.80
C ARG A 183 -12.83 -8.45 6.54
N MET A 184 -12.41 -9.68 6.41
CA MET A 184 -13.29 -10.77 6.80
C MET A 184 -13.46 -10.65 8.31
N THR A 185 -14.47 -9.92 8.74
CA THR A 185 -15.05 -10.14 10.07
C THR A 185 -15.63 -11.55 9.98
N PRO A 186 -15.15 -12.53 10.75
CA PRO A 186 -15.84 -13.81 10.82
C PRO A 186 -17.19 -13.51 11.45
N ALA A 187 -18.23 -13.51 10.64
CA ALA A 187 -19.64 -13.38 11.10
C ALA A 187 -20.05 -14.50 12.09
N HIS A 188 -19.14 -15.38 12.47
CA HIS A 188 -19.41 -16.54 13.29
C HIS A 188 -18.82 -16.52 14.71
N ARG A 189 -18.28 -15.38 15.20
CA ARG A 189 -17.72 -15.34 16.58
C ARG A 189 -18.56 -14.59 17.61
N TRP A 190 -19.72 -14.03 17.24
CA TRP A 190 -20.60 -13.32 18.19
C TRP A 190 -21.91 -14.06 18.51
N ALA A 191 -22.08 -15.28 18.03
CA ALA A 191 -23.30 -16.06 18.28
C ALA A 191 -23.14 -17.10 19.42
N LYS A 192 -22.10 -16.99 20.26
CA LYS A 192 -21.98 -17.83 21.46
C LYS A 192 -21.32 -17.04 22.60
N ARG A 193 -22.07 -16.14 23.24
CA ARG A 193 -22.08 -15.86 24.69
C ARG A 193 -23.40 -15.22 25.07
#